data_a9ece46b16c334d2d4779131dad5bc0d
#
_entry.id   a9ece46b16c334d2d4779131dad5bc0d
#
_cell.length_a   1.000
_cell.length_b   1.000
_cell.length_c   1.000
_cell.angle_alpha   90.00
_cell.angle_beta   90.00
_cell.angle_gamma   90.00
#
_symmetry.space_group_name_H-M   'P 1'
#
loop_
_entity.id
_entity.type
_entity.pdbx_description
1 polymer ?
#
loop_
_entity_poly.entity_id
_entity_poly.type
_entity_poly.pdbx_seq_one_letter_code
_entity_poly.pdbx_strand_id
1 'polypeptide(L)'
;MTARQRRIYWNRERNKAVKYINKFKGKFYRALQSDMQGFQDALQNSVQDARRYVNNLLFSDGISGTLNQLIREVGVKYARDNYNNLRKEKQFGTSEEWVQMILEYLGTNFYNQGVLQIVKTSRGMMLDILERGNREGWGYYDYAKYISETVPELNQNRADMIARTEVGRAIHAGTFVGADKSPFQKQKMWVAAKDNRTRGNPFKGQKDKADHWHLDGQTVDFNDKFVDSRSGSELDHPHDPQAKAVDVIRCRCTFVIVNKRDANGRLIRKNTGMVLPISRPLNIPPPPPPQEVRTGFVPARTIKEAEDRMKLLNIRLNAKSMRIEHLNKVLEAIDKVPKNARPTIISDKAGYEQLLGKKITRKSSEFQGMAQKIEVFDRASLSYKFEKVLVINSREFKTPLEIVEKKKAYNEYYAKIKDGKKWYFNEFEGSTHYHEMGHLYDINVSNKAEWIELTNRWHKESNTDMIKVTSGDFSGKNGSEAFAEAFAAYYGNNKIGLPNYIVSYLDKILK
;
A
#
# COMPACT_ATOMS: atom_id res chain seq x y z
N MET A 1 30.09 22.03 1.57
CA MET A 1 29.37 23.27 1.97
C MET A 1 29.83 23.70 3.36
N THR A 2 30.11 24.99 3.56
CA THR A 2 30.37 25.56 4.89
C THR A 2 29.10 25.62 5.74
N ALA A 3 29.20 25.75 7.05
CA ALA A 3 28.04 25.89 7.93
C ALA A 3 27.10 27.05 7.52
N ARG A 4 27.65 28.18 7.08
CA ARG A 4 26.88 29.32 6.55
C ARG A 4 26.11 28.94 5.28
N GLN A 5 26.74 28.22 4.35
CA GLN A 5 26.09 27.75 3.12
C GLN A 5 24.97 26.74 3.42
N ARG A 6 25.17 25.82 4.37
CA ARG A 6 24.12 24.90 4.82
C ARG A 6 22.93 25.64 5.41
N ARG A 7 23.16 26.66 6.21
CA ARG A 7 22.09 27.49 6.80
C ARG A 7 21.26 28.22 5.74
N ILE A 8 21.93 28.80 4.75
CA ILE A 8 21.25 29.47 3.59
C ILE A 8 20.42 28.45 2.80
N TYR A 9 20.99 27.29 2.51
CA TYR A 9 20.30 26.20 1.81
C TYR A 9 19.07 25.74 2.60
N TRP A 10 19.23 25.47 3.91
CA TRP A 10 18.13 25.05 4.77
C TRP A 10 17.00 26.09 4.80
N ASN A 11 17.29 27.36 4.97
CA ASN A 11 16.29 28.43 4.96
C ASN A 11 15.50 28.45 3.64
N ARG A 12 16.17 28.30 2.51
CA ARG A 12 15.55 28.28 1.20
C ARG A 12 14.58 27.08 1.07
N GLU A 13 15.04 25.90 1.39
CA GLU A 13 14.20 24.69 1.27
C GLU A 13 13.05 24.70 2.29
N ARG A 14 13.27 25.17 3.50
CA ARG A 14 12.20 25.36 4.49
C ARG A 14 11.11 26.31 3.98
N ASN A 15 11.48 27.44 3.38
CA ASN A 15 10.51 28.41 2.88
C ASN A 15 9.65 27.83 1.76
N LYS A 16 10.22 26.96 0.92
CA LYS A 16 9.45 26.19 -0.09
C LYS A 16 8.52 25.20 0.61
N ALA A 17 9.01 24.43 1.56
CA ALA A 17 8.22 23.43 2.29
C ALA A 17 7.04 24.03 3.06
N VAL A 18 7.22 25.21 3.70
CA VAL A 18 6.17 25.90 4.48
C VAL A 18 4.93 26.18 3.62
N LYS A 19 5.09 26.54 2.36
CA LYS A 19 3.94 26.76 1.45
C LYS A 19 3.10 25.50 1.30
N TYR A 20 3.73 24.36 1.11
CA TYR A 20 3.05 23.07 1.01
C TYR A 20 2.47 22.61 2.35
N ILE A 21 3.21 22.80 3.46
CA ILE A 21 2.71 22.50 4.80
C ILE A 21 1.41 23.24 5.07
N ASN A 22 1.36 24.55 4.82
CA ASN A 22 0.16 25.36 5.01
C ASN A 22 -1.00 24.90 4.11
N LYS A 23 -0.72 24.57 2.84
CA LYS A 23 -1.72 24.03 1.90
C LYS A 23 -2.31 22.72 2.39
N PHE A 24 -1.46 21.77 2.77
CA PHE A 24 -1.90 20.42 3.15
C PHE A 24 -2.42 20.32 4.58
N LYS A 25 -1.99 21.20 5.50
CA LYS A 25 -2.55 21.29 6.85
C LYS A 25 -4.07 21.43 6.83
N GLY A 26 -4.62 22.35 5.99
CA GLY A 26 -6.05 22.53 5.89
C GLY A 26 -6.79 21.30 5.30
N LYS A 27 -6.13 20.55 4.40
CA LYS A 27 -6.70 19.32 3.85
C LYS A 27 -6.75 18.19 4.87
N PHE A 28 -5.66 17.97 5.60
CA PHE A 28 -5.63 17.00 6.69
C PHE A 28 -6.61 17.35 7.80
N TYR A 29 -6.73 18.63 8.14
CA TYR A 29 -7.72 19.07 9.12
C TYR A 29 -9.14 18.71 8.70
N ARG A 30 -9.53 19.00 7.45
CA ARG A 30 -10.87 18.64 6.94
C ARG A 30 -11.10 17.12 6.93
N ALA A 31 -10.09 16.33 6.56
CA ALA A 31 -10.19 14.88 6.60
C ALA A 31 -10.41 14.35 8.02
N LEU A 32 -9.65 14.85 9.01
CA LEU A 32 -9.83 14.50 10.42
C LEU A 32 -11.20 14.93 10.97
N GLN A 33 -11.70 16.07 10.53
CA GLN A 33 -13.05 16.53 10.92
C GLN A 33 -14.15 15.68 10.30
N SER A 34 -13.99 15.23 9.06
CA SER A 34 -14.94 14.32 8.40
C SER A 34 -15.04 12.98 9.13
N ASP A 35 -13.90 12.41 9.54
CA ASP A 35 -13.89 11.18 10.35
C ASP A 35 -14.60 11.39 11.70
N MET A 36 -14.41 12.55 12.33
CA MET A 36 -15.07 12.89 13.59
C MET A 36 -16.57 13.14 13.41
N GLN A 37 -16.99 13.75 12.30
CA GLN A 37 -18.41 13.96 11.99
C GLN A 37 -19.14 12.62 11.89
N GLY A 38 -18.59 11.64 11.18
CA GLY A 38 -19.18 10.30 11.10
C GLY A 38 -19.30 9.62 12.48
N PHE A 39 -18.37 9.89 13.38
CA PHE A 39 -18.47 9.44 14.78
C PHE A 39 -19.61 10.14 15.52
N GLN A 40 -19.76 11.45 15.38
CA GLN A 40 -20.85 12.22 15.98
C GLN A 40 -22.22 11.78 15.46
N ASP A 41 -22.34 11.55 14.14
CA ASP A 41 -23.58 11.08 13.52
C ASP A 41 -24.00 9.71 14.08
N ALA A 42 -23.03 8.81 14.23
CA ALA A 42 -23.27 7.51 14.87
C ALA A 42 -23.66 7.65 16.36
N LEU A 43 -23.07 8.61 17.07
CA LEU A 43 -23.35 8.88 18.48
C LEU A 43 -24.76 9.47 18.70
N GLN A 44 -25.33 10.18 17.71
CA GLN A 44 -26.72 10.64 17.76
C GLN A 44 -27.70 9.49 17.87
N ASN A 45 -27.40 8.35 17.26
CA ASN A 45 -28.25 7.17 17.33
C ASN A 45 -28.06 6.42 18.65
N SER A 46 -26.83 6.07 19.00
CA SER A 46 -26.48 5.46 20.28
C SER A 46 -24.97 5.42 20.53
N VAL A 47 -24.57 5.25 21.81
CA VAL A 47 -23.18 4.95 22.19
C VAL A 47 -22.69 3.64 21.56
N GLN A 48 -23.58 2.67 21.35
CA GLN A 48 -23.24 1.39 20.71
C GLN A 48 -22.95 1.57 19.22
N ASP A 49 -23.71 2.42 18.53
CA ASP A 49 -23.48 2.73 17.11
C ASP A 49 -22.19 3.53 16.93
N ALA A 50 -21.91 4.48 17.81
CA ALA A 50 -20.63 5.18 17.85
C ALA A 50 -19.45 4.21 18.07
N ARG A 51 -19.56 3.25 18.99
CA ARG A 51 -18.55 2.23 19.21
C ARG A 51 -18.38 1.31 18.00
N ARG A 52 -19.49 0.95 17.32
CA ARG A 52 -19.46 0.20 16.06
C ARG A 52 -18.79 0.98 14.95
N TYR A 53 -19.09 2.25 14.80
CA TYR A 53 -18.42 3.14 13.86
C TYR A 53 -16.90 3.16 14.09
N VAL A 54 -16.45 3.40 15.33
CA VAL A 54 -15.03 3.43 15.67
C VAL A 54 -14.35 2.09 15.37
N ASN A 55 -15.00 0.97 15.66
CA ASN A 55 -14.45 -0.35 15.39
C ASN A 55 -14.31 -0.63 13.89
N ASN A 56 -15.20 -0.07 13.07
CA ASN A 56 -15.20 -0.21 11.62
C ASN A 56 -14.36 0.85 10.89
N LEU A 57 -13.94 1.92 11.57
CA LEU A 57 -13.08 2.95 11.00
C LEU A 57 -11.65 2.41 10.86
N LEU A 58 -11.42 1.59 9.85
CA LEU A 58 -10.12 1.00 9.55
C LEU A 58 -9.31 1.84 8.58
N PHE A 59 -9.94 2.75 7.85
CA PHE A 59 -9.34 3.56 6.80
C PHE A 59 -10.06 4.91 6.68
N SER A 60 -9.37 5.94 6.22
CA SER A 60 -9.93 7.27 5.95
C SER A 60 -9.62 7.66 4.50
N ASP A 61 -10.65 7.75 3.68
CA ASP A 61 -10.54 8.18 2.28
C ASP A 61 -10.02 9.62 2.17
N GLY A 62 -10.42 10.49 3.09
CA GLY A 62 -9.96 11.86 3.16
C GLY A 62 -8.46 11.98 3.41
N ILE A 63 -7.93 11.18 4.35
CA ILE A 63 -6.49 11.12 4.63
C ILE A 63 -5.74 10.50 3.45
N SER A 64 -6.24 9.40 2.91
CA SER A 64 -5.65 8.71 1.76
C SER A 64 -5.59 9.60 0.52
N GLY A 65 -6.69 10.24 0.17
CA GLY A 65 -6.77 11.17 -0.95
C GLY A 65 -5.83 12.36 -0.80
N THR A 66 -5.70 12.87 0.45
CA THR A 66 -4.77 13.97 0.75
C THR A 66 -3.31 13.56 0.58
N LEU A 67 -2.92 12.38 1.04
CA LEU A 67 -1.58 11.83 0.85
C LEU A 67 -1.27 11.59 -0.64
N ASN A 68 -2.22 11.05 -1.39
CA ASN A 68 -2.07 10.84 -2.83
C ASN A 68 -1.82 12.16 -3.56
N GLN A 69 -2.63 13.15 -3.27
CA GLN A 69 -2.44 14.48 -3.87
C GLN A 69 -1.09 15.09 -3.49
N LEU A 70 -0.63 14.87 -2.25
CA LEU A 70 0.68 15.35 -1.80
C LEU A 70 1.81 14.73 -2.60
N ILE A 71 1.81 13.42 -2.83
CA ILE A 71 2.82 12.74 -3.66
C ILE A 71 2.81 13.28 -5.09
N ARG A 72 1.61 13.42 -5.70
CA ARG A 72 1.45 13.92 -7.07
C ARG A 72 1.92 15.37 -7.22
N GLU A 73 1.60 16.24 -6.31
CA GLU A 73 1.93 17.67 -6.39
C GLU A 73 3.36 17.97 -5.93
N VAL A 74 3.79 17.39 -4.83
CA VAL A 74 5.05 17.76 -4.17
C VAL A 74 6.15 16.76 -4.51
N GLY A 75 5.90 15.47 -4.32
CA GLY A 75 6.88 14.42 -4.60
C GLY A 75 7.36 14.46 -6.04
N VAL A 76 6.43 14.47 -7.00
CA VAL A 76 6.75 14.52 -8.44
C VAL A 76 7.51 15.79 -8.82
N LYS A 77 7.10 16.95 -8.28
CA LYS A 77 7.82 18.20 -8.54
C LYS A 77 9.27 18.11 -8.08
N TYR A 78 9.51 17.64 -6.87
CA TYR A 78 10.87 17.55 -6.33
C TYR A 78 11.71 16.48 -7.04
N ALA A 79 11.10 15.38 -7.48
CA ALA A 79 11.77 14.37 -8.27
C ALA A 79 12.27 14.95 -9.61
N ARG A 80 11.39 15.63 -10.35
CA ARG A 80 11.72 16.28 -11.61
C ARG A 80 12.78 17.38 -11.45
N ASP A 81 12.58 18.26 -10.46
CA ASP A 81 13.51 19.36 -10.22
C ASP A 81 14.91 18.84 -9.90
N ASN A 82 15.03 17.78 -9.09
CA ASN A 82 16.33 17.20 -8.77
C ASN A 82 16.95 16.44 -9.92
N TYR A 83 16.17 15.65 -10.65
CA TYR A 83 16.65 15.00 -11.87
C TYR A 83 17.23 16.01 -12.87
N ASN A 84 16.46 17.07 -13.18
CA ASN A 84 16.86 18.10 -14.12
C ASN A 84 18.11 18.87 -13.65
N ASN A 85 18.19 19.21 -12.36
CA ASN A 85 19.33 19.92 -11.78
C ASN A 85 20.62 19.10 -11.84
N LEU A 86 20.53 17.79 -11.64
CA LEU A 86 21.70 16.90 -11.66
C LEU A 86 22.16 16.54 -13.06
N ARG A 87 21.27 16.54 -14.05
CA ARG A 87 21.56 16.10 -15.41
C ARG A 87 21.75 17.25 -16.42
N LYS A 88 21.23 18.44 -16.13
CA LYS A 88 21.17 19.59 -17.05
C LYS A 88 20.39 19.35 -18.34
N GLU A 89 19.66 18.26 -18.45
CA GLU A 89 18.80 17.92 -19.58
C GLU A 89 17.33 17.99 -19.13
N LYS A 90 16.48 18.53 -20.00
CA LYS A 90 15.02 18.58 -19.76
C LYS A 90 14.37 17.31 -20.29
N GLN A 91 13.50 16.73 -19.48
CA GLN A 91 12.59 15.62 -19.70
C GLN A 91 13.13 14.21 -19.46
N PHE A 92 12.58 13.62 -18.41
CA PHE A 92 12.49 12.18 -18.18
C PHE A 92 11.16 11.90 -17.50
N GLY A 93 10.35 11.04 -18.10
CA GLY A 93 9.15 10.48 -17.52
C GLY A 93 7.92 11.41 -17.44
N THR A 94 6.77 10.80 -17.51
CA THR A 94 5.47 11.41 -17.25
C THR A 94 5.28 11.67 -15.76
N SER A 95 4.22 12.39 -15.37
CA SER A 95 3.86 12.56 -13.96
C SER A 95 3.56 11.22 -13.28
N GLU A 96 2.89 10.30 -14.00
CA GLU A 96 2.51 9.00 -13.46
C GLU A 96 3.71 8.10 -13.21
N GLU A 97 4.69 8.09 -14.10
CA GLU A 97 5.94 7.33 -13.89
C GLU A 97 6.70 7.84 -12.65
N TRP A 98 6.75 9.15 -12.43
CA TRP A 98 7.34 9.71 -11.22
C TRP A 98 6.55 9.34 -9.95
N VAL A 99 5.22 9.36 -10.02
CA VAL A 99 4.37 8.89 -8.92
C VAL A 99 4.68 7.43 -8.59
N GLN A 100 4.72 6.59 -9.63
CA GLN A 100 4.99 5.15 -9.45
C GLN A 100 6.36 4.92 -8.80
N MET A 101 7.41 5.55 -9.30
CA MET A 101 8.76 5.42 -8.73
C MET A 101 8.86 5.90 -7.27
N ILE A 102 8.15 6.99 -6.93
CA ILE A 102 8.11 7.49 -5.54
C ILE A 102 7.36 6.51 -4.64
N LEU A 103 6.24 5.96 -5.10
CA LEU A 103 5.47 4.98 -4.34
C LEU A 103 6.23 3.66 -4.16
N GLU A 104 6.98 3.21 -5.16
CA GLU A 104 7.88 2.06 -5.06
C GLU A 104 8.98 2.30 -4.03
N TYR A 105 9.61 3.47 -4.04
CA TYR A 105 10.63 3.85 -3.05
C TYR A 105 10.05 3.91 -1.63
N LEU A 106 8.88 4.53 -1.46
CA LEU A 106 8.19 4.60 -0.18
C LEU A 106 7.73 3.21 0.32
N GLY A 107 7.68 2.24 -0.58
CA GLY A 107 7.20 0.89 -0.32
C GLY A 107 5.69 0.76 -0.43
N THR A 108 5.23 -0.41 -0.88
CA THR A 108 3.79 -0.71 -1.11
C THR A 108 2.92 -0.51 0.13
N ASN A 109 3.51 -0.62 1.32
CA ASN A 109 2.82 -0.45 2.61
C ASN A 109 2.83 0.98 3.15
N PHE A 110 3.67 1.88 2.60
CA PHE A 110 3.82 3.24 3.12
C PHE A 110 2.48 3.99 3.19
N TYR A 111 1.73 3.92 2.10
CA TYR A 111 0.45 4.60 1.97
C TYR A 111 -0.55 4.11 3.01
N ASN A 112 -0.67 2.78 3.10
CA ASN A 112 -1.58 2.14 4.04
C ASN A 112 -1.11 2.36 5.50
N GLN A 113 0.18 2.23 5.79
CA GLN A 113 0.72 2.45 7.14
C GLN A 113 0.56 3.91 7.60
N GLY A 114 0.82 4.89 6.73
CA GLY A 114 0.61 6.30 7.04
C GLY A 114 -0.84 6.62 7.38
N VAL A 115 -1.78 6.16 6.53
CA VAL A 115 -3.22 6.31 6.78
C VAL A 115 -3.64 5.60 8.06
N LEU A 116 -3.22 4.34 8.24
CA LEU A 116 -3.60 3.51 9.39
C LEU A 116 -3.10 4.09 10.72
N GLN A 117 -1.88 4.64 10.77
CA GLN A 117 -1.37 5.28 11.99
C GLN A 117 -2.17 6.54 12.35
N ILE A 118 -2.55 7.34 11.35
CA ILE A 118 -3.38 8.51 11.55
C ILE A 118 -4.78 8.09 12.02
N VAL A 119 -5.39 7.11 11.36
CA VAL A 119 -6.70 6.56 11.71
C VAL A 119 -6.69 5.91 13.09
N LYS A 120 -5.65 5.12 13.44
CA LYS A 120 -5.49 4.51 14.76
C LYS A 120 -5.52 5.56 15.87
N THR A 121 -4.85 6.69 15.66
CA THR A 121 -4.87 7.80 16.62
C THR A 121 -6.27 8.43 16.72
N SER A 122 -7.00 8.57 15.60
CA SER A 122 -8.38 9.06 15.61
C SER A 122 -9.31 8.10 16.36
N ARG A 123 -9.18 6.81 16.10
CA ARG A 123 -9.94 5.76 16.82
C ARG A 123 -9.67 5.79 18.33
N GLY A 124 -8.39 5.88 18.73
CA GLY A 124 -8.02 6.00 20.16
C GLY A 124 -8.74 7.18 20.81
N MET A 125 -8.69 8.34 20.16
CA MET A 125 -9.34 9.56 20.65
C MET A 125 -10.87 9.41 20.78
N MET A 126 -11.52 8.76 19.80
CA MET A 126 -12.95 8.49 19.84
C MET A 126 -13.33 7.50 20.94
N LEU A 127 -12.50 6.46 21.16
CA LEU A 127 -12.69 5.51 22.25
C LEU A 127 -12.53 6.16 23.61
N ASP A 128 -11.49 7.01 23.78
CA ASP A 128 -11.27 7.76 25.01
C ASP A 128 -12.47 8.67 25.35
N ILE A 129 -13.09 9.29 24.33
CA ILE A 129 -14.32 10.08 24.50
C ILE A 129 -15.47 9.21 25.00
N LEU A 130 -15.67 8.02 24.39
CA LEU A 130 -16.75 7.09 24.80
C LEU A 130 -16.51 6.55 26.24
N GLU A 131 -15.28 6.20 26.56
CA GLU A 131 -14.92 5.71 27.91
C GLU A 131 -15.10 6.77 28.98
N ARG A 132 -14.70 8.00 28.67
CA ARG A 132 -14.91 9.14 29.56
C ARG A 132 -16.39 9.40 29.78
N GLY A 133 -17.18 9.50 28.72
CA GLY A 133 -18.60 9.76 28.84
C GLY A 133 -19.35 8.63 29.58
N ASN A 134 -18.95 7.38 29.36
CA ASN A 134 -19.52 6.25 30.10
C ASN A 134 -19.19 6.33 31.61
N ARG A 135 -17.97 6.73 31.97
CA ARG A 135 -17.54 6.88 33.37
C ARG A 135 -18.24 8.06 34.06
N GLU A 136 -18.44 9.16 33.33
CA GLU A 136 -19.04 10.41 33.82
C GLU A 136 -20.58 10.45 33.65
N GLY A 137 -21.19 9.39 33.07
CA GLY A 137 -22.64 9.30 32.90
C GLY A 137 -23.23 10.27 31.85
N TRP A 138 -22.45 10.58 30.80
CA TRP A 138 -22.85 11.56 29.80
C TRP A 138 -24.05 11.12 28.96
N GLY A 139 -24.99 12.06 28.76
CA GLY A 139 -25.97 12.00 27.69
C GLY A 139 -25.39 12.50 26.37
N TYR A 140 -26.16 12.38 25.28
CA TYR A 140 -25.73 12.86 23.95
C TYR A 140 -25.27 14.32 23.95
N TYR A 141 -25.98 15.18 24.66
CA TYR A 141 -25.66 16.61 24.73
C TYR A 141 -24.26 16.86 25.33
N ASP A 142 -23.89 16.11 26.37
CA ASP A 142 -22.60 16.25 27.02
C ASP A 142 -21.46 15.81 26.09
N TYR A 143 -21.67 14.69 25.36
CA TYR A 143 -20.74 14.26 24.31
C TYR A 143 -20.58 15.33 23.24
N ALA A 144 -21.68 15.85 22.70
CA ALA A 144 -21.66 16.86 21.65
C ALA A 144 -20.92 18.13 22.10
N LYS A 145 -21.18 18.60 23.32
CA LYS A 145 -20.52 19.75 23.94
C LYS A 145 -19.02 19.49 24.06
N TYR A 146 -18.62 18.37 24.68
CA TYR A 146 -17.20 18.03 24.86
C TYR A 146 -16.46 17.95 23.51
N ILE A 147 -17.07 17.32 22.50
CA ILE A 147 -16.47 17.19 21.17
C ILE A 147 -16.30 18.57 20.53
N SER A 148 -17.32 19.42 20.58
CA SER A 148 -17.28 20.76 19.98
C SER A 148 -16.24 21.69 20.61
N GLU A 149 -16.02 21.57 21.93
CA GLU A 149 -15.06 22.39 22.67
C GLU A 149 -13.62 21.88 22.55
N THR A 150 -13.41 20.55 22.48
CA THR A 150 -12.06 19.97 22.63
C THR A 150 -11.45 19.51 21.31
N VAL A 151 -12.25 18.88 20.44
CA VAL A 151 -11.72 18.19 19.25
C VAL A 151 -11.17 19.13 18.18
N PRO A 152 -11.75 20.31 17.90
CA PRO A 152 -11.24 21.20 16.86
C PRO A 152 -9.77 21.59 17.08
N GLU A 153 -9.37 21.94 18.31
CA GLU A 153 -8.00 22.29 18.64
C GLU A 153 -7.06 21.09 18.51
N LEU A 154 -7.46 19.92 19.04
CA LEU A 154 -6.71 18.69 18.91
C LEU A 154 -6.47 18.33 17.44
N ASN A 155 -7.50 18.40 16.61
CA ASN A 155 -7.39 18.09 15.18
C ASN A 155 -6.54 19.13 14.44
N GLN A 156 -6.58 20.41 14.83
CA GLN A 156 -5.72 21.45 14.27
C GLN A 156 -4.24 21.17 14.56
N ASN A 157 -3.91 20.77 15.77
CA ASN A 157 -2.53 20.41 16.18
C ASN A 157 -2.06 19.12 15.48
N ARG A 158 -2.94 18.14 15.35
CA ARG A 158 -2.68 16.90 14.61
C ARG A 158 -2.45 17.17 13.13
N ALA A 159 -3.29 17.96 12.50
CA ALA A 159 -3.17 18.31 11.08
C ALA A 159 -1.84 19.03 10.79
N ASP A 160 -1.39 19.94 11.68
CA ASP A 160 -0.07 20.58 11.56
C ASP A 160 1.08 19.55 11.64
N MET A 161 0.99 18.64 12.59
CA MET A 161 2.00 17.58 12.79
C MET A 161 2.06 16.64 11.58
N ILE A 162 0.92 16.18 11.10
CA ILE A 162 0.80 15.30 9.93
C ILE A 162 1.34 16.01 8.69
N ALA A 163 0.87 17.24 8.42
CA ALA A 163 1.30 18.00 7.25
C ALA A 163 2.83 18.23 7.25
N ARG A 164 3.44 18.58 8.38
CA ARG A 164 4.91 18.76 8.48
C ARG A 164 5.66 17.48 8.19
N THR A 165 5.18 16.36 8.71
CA THR A 165 5.84 15.07 8.56
C THR A 165 5.70 14.58 7.13
N GLU A 166 4.49 14.58 6.58
CA GLU A 166 4.21 14.00 5.27
C GLU A 166 4.70 14.87 4.10
N VAL A 167 4.61 16.21 4.22
CA VAL A 167 5.23 17.12 3.24
C VAL A 167 6.74 16.95 3.21
N GLY A 168 7.40 16.84 4.39
CA GLY A 168 8.83 16.56 4.46
C GLY A 168 9.19 15.25 3.78
N ARG A 169 8.40 14.21 4.01
CA ARG A 169 8.57 12.89 3.41
C ARG A 169 8.42 12.92 1.89
N ALA A 170 7.37 13.56 1.37
CA ALA A 170 7.14 13.68 -0.07
C ALA A 170 8.27 14.45 -0.78
N ILE A 171 8.75 15.54 -0.17
CA ILE A 171 9.89 16.32 -0.67
C ILE A 171 11.14 15.44 -0.76
N HIS A 172 11.48 14.74 0.32
CA HIS A 172 12.73 14.00 0.40
C HIS A 172 12.69 12.72 -0.42
N ALA A 173 11.59 11.98 -0.43
CA ALA A 173 11.40 10.84 -1.31
C ALA A 173 11.49 11.25 -2.80
N GLY A 174 10.80 12.31 -3.20
CA GLY A 174 10.90 12.84 -4.55
C GLY A 174 12.33 13.25 -4.91
N THR A 175 13.01 13.98 -4.00
CA THR A 175 14.42 14.39 -4.19
C THR A 175 15.34 13.18 -4.39
N PHE A 176 15.18 12.16 -3.54
CA PHE A 176 15.99 10.95 -3.58
C PHE A 176 15.76 10.15 -4.88
N VAL A 177 14.49 9.89 -5.22
CA VAL A 177 14.10 9.16 -6.44
C VAL A 177 14.57 9.91 -7.70
N GLY A 178 14.38 11.23 -7.76
CA GLY A 178 14.85 12.04 -8.88
C GLY A 178 16.37 11.99 -9.05
N ALA A 179 17.11 11.99 -7.94
CA ALA A 179 18.54 11.84 -7.97
C ALA A 179 18.97 10.42 -8.36
N ASP A 180 18.27 9.40 -7.89
CA ASP A 180 18.62 8.02 -8.24
C ASP A 180 18.59 7.78 -9.75
N LYS A 181 17.64 8.34 -10.47
CA LYS A 181 17.54 8.22 -11.94
C LYS A 181 18.64 8.99 -12.71
N SER A 182 19.38 9.88 -12.05
CA SER A 182 20.53 10.55 -12.69
C SER A 182 21.67 9.56 -12.98
N PRO A 183 22.30 9.60 -14.17
CA PRO A 183 23.33 8.66 -14.57
C PRO A 183 24.70 8.90 -13.92
N PHE A 184 24.80 9.90 -13.04
CA PHE A 184 26.07 10.25 -12.41
C PHE A 184 26.18 9.68 -11.00
N GLN A 185 27.41 9.39 -10.57
CA GLN A 185 27.70 9.08 -9.18
C GLN A 185 27.46 10.30 -8.30
N LYS A 186 26.95 10.11 -7.11
CA LYS A 186 26.51 11.17 -6.20
C LYS A 186 26.94 10.91 -4.77
N GLN A 187 26.97 11.99 -4.01
CA GLN A 187 27.04 12.00 -2.56
C GLN A 187 25.84 12.77 -2.03
N LYS A 188 25.45 12.47 -0.81
CA LYS A 188 24.40 13.18 -0.08
C LYS A 188 24.93 13.71 1.24
N MET A 189 24.52 14.93 1.60
CA MET A 189 24.93 15.60 2.83
C MET A 189 23.72 15.95 3.67
N TRP A 190 23.72 15.57 4.94
CA TRP A 190 22.68 15.97 5.88
C TRP A 190 22.77 17.46 6.21
N VAL A 191 21.62 18.13 6.25
CA VAL A 191 21.51 19.55 6.61
C VAL A 191 20.48 19.70 7.73
N ALA A 192 20.95 19.80 8.95
CA ALA A 192 20.09 19.95 10.11
C ALA A 192 19.49 21.35 10.24
N ALA A 193 18.34 21.44 10.87
CA ALA A 193 17.68 22.72 11.15
C ALA A 193 18.51 23.62 12.07
N LYS A 194 19.34 23.06 12.97
CA LYS A 194 20.20 23.76 13.92
C LYS A 194 19.48 24.85 14.73
N ASP A 195 18.30 24.55 15.22
CA ASP A 195 17.52 25.43 16.09
C ASP A 195 17.11 24.71 17.39
N ASN A 196 16.39 25.41 18.29
CA ASN A 196 16.01 24.90 19.60
C ASN A 196 15.15 23.60 19.56
N ARG A 197 14.55 23.25 18.41
CA ARG A 197 13.74 22.04 18.25
C ARG A 197 14.47 20.95 17.52
N THR A 198 15.73 21.16 17.09
CA THR A 198 16.53 20.13 16.45
C THR A 198 16.91 19.07 17.48
N ARG A 199 16.68 17.80 17.14
CA ARG A 199 17.04 16.66 18.01
C ARG A 199 18.53 16.60 18.23
N GLY A 200 18.93 16.28 19.45
CA GLY A 200 20.33 16.23 19.85
C GLY A 200 20.97 17.59 20.05
N ASN A 201 20.18 18.68 20.05
CA ASN A 201 20.71 20.00 20.37
C ASN A 201 21.37 20.01 21.78
N PRO A 202 22.68 20.25 21.89
CA PRO A 202 23.40 20.19 23.17
C PRO A 202 22.99 21.28 24.18
N PHE A 203 22.31 22.33 23.69
CA PHE A 203 21.82 23.42 24.52
C PHE A 203 20.43 23.19 25.11
N LYS A 204 19.82 22.04 24.81
CA LYS A 204 18.57 21.60 25.42
C LYS A 204 18.84 20.86 26.73
N GLY A 205 18.06 21.18 27.76
CA GLY A 205 18.14 20.51 29.07
C GLY A 205 17.66 19.02 29.02
N GLN A 206 16.92 18.61 28.01
CA GLN A 206 16.40 17.24 27.85
C GLN A 206 17.17 16.45 26.78
N LYS A 207 17.46 15.19 27.08
CA LYS A 207 18.05 14.27 26.12
C LYS A 207 16.99 13.79 25.13
N ASP A 208 17.10 14.21 23.88
CA ASP A 208 16.31 13.67 22.79
C ASP A 208 16.66 12.17 22.54
N LYS A 209 15.69 11.39 22.06
CA LYS A 209 15.88 9.98 21.68
C LYS A 209 16.56 9.79 20.31
N ALA A 210 16.85 10.87 19.59
CA ALA A 210 17.55 10.88 18.30
C ALA A 210 18.52 12.08 18.28
N ASP A 211 19.49 12.08 17.37
CA ASP A 211 20.55 13.09 17.32
C ASP A 211 20.82 13.62 15.90
N HIS A 212 19.90 14.39 15.39
CA HIS A 212 20.05 15.06 14.09
C HIS A 212 20.99 16.26 14.12
N TRP A 213 21.33 16.75 15.31
CA TRP A 213 22.26 17.88 15.45
C TRP A 213 23.67 17.51 15.03
N HIS A 214 24.12 16.32 15.39
CA HIS A 214 25.46 15.82 15.03
C HIS A 214 25.54 15.30 13.60
N LEU A 215 24.41 14.99 12.97
CA LEU A 215 24.38 14.62 11.54
C LEU A 215 24.66 15.80 10.61
N ASP A 216 24.55 17.07 11.09
CA ASP A 216 24.71 18.27 10.25
C ASP A 216 26.07 18.33 9.55
N GLY A 217 26.07 18.30 8.23
CA GLY A 217 27.26 18.33 7.40
C GLY A 217 27.89 16.96 7.15
N GLN A 218 27.41 15.90 7.78
CA GLN A 218 27.83 14.54 7.44
C GLN A 218 27.53 14.27 5.97
N THR A 219 28.53 13.77 5.26
CA THR A 219 28.45 13.45 3.84
C THR A 219 28.75 11.98 3.63
N VAL A 220 27.87 11.28 2.94
CA VAL A 220 27.99 9.85 2.62
C VAL A 220 27.80 9.65 1.13
N ASP A 221 28.22 8.51 0.60
CA ASP A 221 27.88 8.13 -0.75
C ASP A 221 26.38 7.95 -0.90
N PHE A 222 25.87 8.09 -2.12
CA PHE A 222 24.43 8.14 -2.34
C PHE A 222 23.68 6.90 -1.81
N ASN A 223 24.30 5.73 -1.92
CA ASN A 223 23.72 4.46 -1.47
C ASN A 223 24.04 4.11 -0.01
N ASP A 224 24.94 4.86 0.64
CA ASP A 224 25.26 4.66 2.04
C ASP A 224 24.27 5.41 2.93
N LYS A 225 24.08 4.94 4.15
CA LYS A 225 23.13 5.53 5.08
C LYS A 225 23.77 6.48 6.07
N PHE A 226 23.03 7.49 6.48
CA PHE A 226 23.36 8.25 7.67
C PHE A 226 22.98 7.43 8.90
N VAL A 227 23.82 7.40 9.91
CA VAL A 227 23.55 6.66 11.15
C VAL A 227 23.31 7.64 12.29
N ASP A 228 22.10 7.63 12.85
CA ASP A 228 21.82 8.37 14.08
C ASP A 228 22.33 7.57 15.28
N SER A 229 23.34 8.10 15.97
CA SER A 229 24.02 7.42 17.07
C SER A 229 23.15 7.18 18.31
N ARG A 230 22.05 7.93 18.49
CA ARG A 230 21.14 7.78 19.63
C ARG A 230 19.97 6.87 19.34
N SER A 231 19.31 7.05 18.23
CA SER A 231 18.18 6.19 17.84
C SER A 231 18.64 4.84 17.31
N GLY A 232 19.89 4.77 16.82
CA GLY A 232 20.43 3.63 16.08
C GLY A 232 19.72 3.44 14.72
N SER A 233 19.09 4.50 14.19
CA SER A 233 18.44 4.43 12.89
C SER A 233 19.45 4.65 11.77
N GLU A 234 19.36 3.82 10.75
CA GLU A 234 20.04 4.00 9.48
C GLU A 234 19.10 4.71 8.51
N LEU A 235 19.50 5.89 8.02
CA LEU A 235 18.64 6.83 7.32
C LEU A 235 19.16 7.11 5.91
N ASP A 236 18.33 6.92 4.89
CA ASP A 236 18.69 7.37 3.55
C ASP A 236 18.65 8.90 3.44
N HIS A 237 17.75 9.53 4.16
CA HIS A 237 17.56 10.98 4.21
C HIS A 237 16.68 11.38 5.40
N PRO A 238 16.53 12.68 5.73
CA PRO A 238 15.50 13.12 6.68
C PRO A 238 14.11 12.67 6.24
N HIS A 239 13.27 12.23 7.16
CA HIS A 239 11.94 11.65 6.91
C HIS A 239 11.97 10.33 6.11
N ASP A 240 13.03 9.56 6.25
CA ASP A 240 13.13 8.22 5.67
C ASP A 240 11.88 7.38 6.04
N PRO A 241 11.21 6.76 5.06
CA PRO A 241 9.99 5.98 5.33
C PRO A 241 10.23 4.76 6.21
N GLN A 242 11.46 4.25 6.27
CA GLN A 242 11.83 3.07 7.07
C GLN A 242 12.36 3.44 8.47
N ALA A 243 12.55 4.74 8.73
CA ALA A 243 13.10 5.19 10.00
C ALA A 243 12.09 5.12 11.15
N LYS A 244 12.61 5.06 12.37
CA LYS A 244 11.79 5.12 13.58
C LYS A 244 11.01 6.44 13.66
N ALA A 245 9.82 6.40 14.26
CA ALA A 245 8.96 7.58 14.44
C ALA A 245 9.70 8.74 15.13
N VAL A 246 10.61 8.43 16.04
CA VAL A 246 11.43 9.42 16.75
C VAL A 246 12.33 10.22 15.82
N ASP A 247 12.73 9.70 14.68
CA ASP A 247 13.56 10.39 13.70
C ASP A 247 12.74 11.23 12.72
N VAL A 248 11.52 10.78 12.38
CA VAL A 248 10.75 11.37 11.28
C VAL A 248 9.66 12.35 11.69
N ILE A 249 8.92 12.09 12.81
CA ILE A 249 7.79 12.93 13.18
C ILE A 249 8.25 14.36 13.51
N ARG A 250 7.67 15.36 12.80
CA ARG A 250 8.04 16.77 12.93
C ARG A 250 9.52 17.09 12.66
N CYS A 251 10.28 16.22 11.99
CA CYS A 251 11.64 16.54 11.59
C CYS A 251 11.63 17.78 10.67
N ARG A 252 12.70 18.60 10.74
CA ARG A 252 12.84 19.82 9.94
C ARG A 252 14.17 19.87 9.21
N CYS A 253 14.94 18.80 9.30
CA CYS A 253 16.17 18.63 8.57
C CYS A 253 15.88 18.46 7.08
N THR A 254 16.84 18.74 6.25
CA THR A 254 16.84 18.46 4.82
C THR A 254 18.18 17.83 4.44
N PHE A 255 18.36 17.50 3.19
CA PHE A 255 19.63 17.03 2.66
C PHE A 255 19.90 17.61 1.28
N VAL A 256 21.15 17.64 0.89
CA VAL A 256 21.58 18.08 -0.43
C VAL A 256 22.29 16.94 -1.13
N ILE A 257 22.04 16.79 -2.42
CA ILE A 257 22.67 15.79 -3.27
C ILE A 257 23.57 16.54 -4.27
N VAL A 258 24.79 16.05 -4.40
CA VAL A 258 25.78 16.59 -5.34
C VAL A 258 26.38 15.46 -6.17
N ASN A 259 26.62 15.73 -7.44
CA ASN A 259 27.34 14.79 -8.32
C ASN A 259 28.82 14.71 -7.90
N LYS A 260 29.37 13.50 -7.90
CA LYS A 260 30.81 13.28 -7.74
C LYS A 260 31.57 13.76 -8.98
N ARG A 261 32.78 14.28 -8.76
CA ARG A 261 33.68 14.70 -9.80
C ARG A 261 35.04 14.02 -9.62
N ASP A 262 35.70 13.73 -10.73
CA ASP A 262 37.08 13.25 -10.74
C ASP A 262 38.06 14.38 -10.39
N ALA A 263 39.35 14.07 -10.34
CA ALA A 263 40.43 15.02 -10.06
C ALA A 263 40.49 16.20 -11.06
N ASN A 264 39.96 16.01 -12.28
CA ASN A 264 39.89 17.02 -13.35
C ASN A 264 38.53 17.79 -13.32
N GLY A 265 37.69 17.60 -12.30
CA GLY A 265 36.41 18.26 -12.18
C GLY A 265 35.30 17.72 -13.10
N ARG A 266 35.52 16.61 -13.82
CA ARG A 266 34.52 15.97 -14.69
C ARG A 266 33.53 15.12 -13.87
N LEU A 267 32.29 15.08 -14.33
CA LEU A 267 31.25 14.26 -13.69
C LEU A 267 31.55 12.77 -13.87
N ILE A 268 31.56 12.03 -12.76
CA ILE A 268 31.76 10.57 -12.78
C ILE A 268 30.40 9.90 -13.08
N ARG A 269 30.33 9.14 -14.16
CA ARG A 269 29.14 8.35 -14.48
C ARG A 269 29.02 7.12 -13.54
N LYS A 270 27.78 6.70 -13.25
CA LYS A 270 27.55 5.37 -12.66
C LYS A 270 28.10 4.34 -13.66
N ASN A 271 28.82 3.34 -13.17
CA ASN A 271 29.10 2.15 -13.98
C ASN A 271 27.81 1.35 -14.15
N THR A 272 26.95 1.81 -15.03
CA THR A 272 25.99 0.92 -15.67
C THR A 272 26.84 0.04 -16.55
N GLY A 273 26.82 -1.30 -16.34
CA GLY A 273 27.58 -2.23 -17.17
C GLY A 273 27.34 -1.91 -18.66
N MET A 274 28.12 -1.00 -19.18
CA MET A 274 28.13 -0.67 -20.58
C MET A 274 28.92 -1.77 -21.25
N VAL A 275 28.22 -2.70 -21.87
CA VAL A 275 28.77 -3.40 -23.00
C VAL A 275 29.17 -2.31 -23.97
N LEU A 276 30.49 -2.04 -24.06
CA LEU A 276 31.02 -1.21 -25.15
C LEU A 276 30.53 -1.82 -26.45
N PRO A 277 30.07 -1.00 -27.42
CA PRO A 277 29.75 -1.55 -28.73
C PRO A 277 31.01 -2.21 -29.24
N ILE A 278 30.94 -3.53 -29.43
CA ILE A 278 32.00 -4.32 -30.03
C ILE A 278 32.12 -3.86 -31.48
N SER A 279 33.15 -3.10 -31.79
CA SER A 279 33.42 -2.59 -33.13
C SER A 279 34.02 -3.64 -34.08
N ARG A 280 33.75 -4.92 -33.84
CA ARG A 280 34.02 -6.02 -34.80
C ARG A 280 32.93 -7.10 -34.65
N PRO A 281 32.32 -7.58 -35.75
CA PRO A 281 31.49 -8.74 -35.72
C PRO A 281 32.36 -9.93 -35.37
N LEU A 282 32.22 -10.46 -34.18
CA LEU A 282 32.65 -11.81 -33.87
C LEU A 282 31.74 -12.76 -34.65
N ASN A 283 32.33 -13.59 -35.50
CA ASN A 283 31.66 -14.73 -36.10
C ASN A 283 31.27 -15.69 -34.96
N ILE A 284 30.11 -15.46 -34.36
CA ILE A 284 29.50 -16.41 -33.44
C ILE A 284 28.65 -17.33 -34.33
N PRO A 285 28.88 -18.65 -34.27
CA PRO A 285 27.97 -19.58 -34.94
C PRO A 285 26.54 -19.31 -34.46
N PRO A 286 25.52 -19.44 -35.30
CA PRO A 286 24.14 -19.19 -34.89
C PRO A 286 23.85 -19.97 -33.63
N PRO A 287 23.18 -19.36 -32.62
CA PRO A 287 22.80 -20.08 -31.44
C PRO A 287 21.96 -21.28 -31.86
N PRO A 288 22.09 -22.43 -31.17
CA PRO A 288 21.23 -23.57 -31.44
C PRO A 288 19.79 -23.09 -31.40
N PRO A 289 18.91 -23.62 -32.26
CA PRO A 289 17.51 -23.21 -32.32
C PRO A 289 16.97 -23.16 -30.90
N PRO A 290 16.17 -22.14 -30.55
CA PRO A 290 15.62 -22.03 -29.21
C PRO A 290 14.97 -23.37 -28.88
N GLN A 291 15.45 -24.05 -27.85
CA GLN A 291 14.69 -25.13 -27.27
C GLN A 291 13.35 -24.52 -26.94
N GLU A 292 12.27 -25.08 -27.49
CA GLU A 292 10.92 -24.72 -27.13
C GLU A 292 10.84 -24.66 -25.61
N VAL A 293 10.86 -23.43 -25.07
CA VAL A 293 10.53 -23.22 -23.66
C VAL A 293 9.09 -23.68 -23.57
N ARG A 294 8.86 -24.86 -23.02
CA ARG A 294 7.53 -25.33 -22.70
C ARG A 294 6.93 -24.26 -21.75
N THR A 295 6.14 -23.38 -22.34
CA THR A 295 5.40 -22.32 -21.64
C THR A 295 4.18 -22.93 -20.96
N GLY A 296 4.39 -23.88 -20.05
CA GLY A 296 3.34 -24.51 -19.27
C GLY A 296 3.75 -24.56 -17.80
N PHE A 297 2.84 -24.17 -16.91
CA PHE A 297 3.00 -24.38 -15.48
C PHE A 297 3.31 -25.86 -15.19
N VAL A 298 4.39 -26.11 -14.46
CA VAL A 298 4.78 -27.48 -14.03
C VAL A 298 4.29 -27.66 -12.59
N PRO A 299 3.29 -28.51 -12.35
CA PRO A 299 2.77 -28.73 -11.00
C PRO A 299 3.86 -29.35 -10.08
N ALA A 300 3.83 -28.97 -8.82
CA ALA A 300 4.66 -29.59 -7.79
C ALA A 300 4.13 -31.01 -7.51
N ARG A 301 5.03 -31.94 -7.32
CA ARG A 301 4.70 -33.37 -7.08
C ARG A 301 4.36 -33.64 -5.63
N THR A 302 4.89 -32.83 -4.71
CA THR A 302 4.70 -32.98 -3.27
C THR A 302 4.38 -31.65 -2.62
N ILE A 303 3.72 -31.69 -1.43
CA ILE A 303 3.45 -30.51 -0.62
C ILE A 303 4.75 -29.78 -0.28
N LYS A 304 5.81 -30.53 0.04
CA LYS A 304 7.13 -29.97 0.35
C LYS A 304 7.72 -29.18 -0.81
N GLU A 305 7.62 -29.70 -2.03
CA GLU A 305 8.07 -29.01 -3.25
C GLU A 305 7.25 -27.72 -3.50
N ALA A 306 5.93 -27.80 -3.31
CA ALA A 306 5.08 -26.62 -3.40
C ALA A 306 5.44 -25.55 -2.36
N GLU A 307 5.68 -25.96 -1.12
CA GLU A 307 6.13 -25.09 -0.02
C GLU A 307 7.47 -24.42 -0.32
N ASP A 308 8.44 -25.16 -0.84
CA ASP A 308 9.76 -24.64 -1.18
C ASP A 308 9.67 -23.62 -2.34
N ARG A 309 8.84 -23.87 -3.35
CA ARG A 309 8.55 -22.90 -4.42
C ARG A 309 7.87 -21.62 -3.87
N MET A 310 6.91 -21.75 -2.95
CA MET A 310 6.27 -20.61 -2.29
C MET A 310 7.26 -19.79 -1.46
N LYS A 311 8.19 -20.44 -0.75
CA LYS A 311 9.26 -19.77 0.00
C LYS A 311 10.15 -18.91 -0.89
N LEU A 312 10.49 -19.37 -2.09
CA LEU A 312 11.26 -18.59 -3.07
C LEU A 312 10.51 -17.32 -3.53
N LEU A 313 9.19 -17.33 -3.44
CA LEU A 313 8.31 -16.19 -3.76
C LEU A 313 7.98 -15.33 -2.52
N ASN A 314 8.60 -15.61 -1.36
CA ASN A 314 8.32 -14.99 -0.06
C ASN A 314 6.86 -15.21 0.41
N ILE A 315 6.29 -16.37 0.09
CA ILE A 315 4.93 -16.76 0.50
C ILE A 315 5.03 -17.85 1.56
N ARG A 316 4.36 -17.64 2.68
CA ARG A 316 4.30 -18.62 3.78
C ARG A 316 3.09 -19.53 3.62
N LEU A 317 3.28 -20.83 3.79
CA LEU A 317 2.20 -21.78 3.93
C LEU A 317 1.86 -21.95 5.41
N ASN A 318 0.65 -21.60 5.81
CA ASN A 318 0.10 -21.77 7.15
C ASN A 318 -1.17 -22.62 7.09
N ALA A 319 -1.05 -23.82 6.55
CA ALA A 319 -2.15 -24.73 6.37
C ALA A 319 -1.79 -26.10 6.96
N LYS A 320 -2.73 -26.69 7.71
CA LYS A 320 -2.57 -28.01 8.35
C LYS A 320 -3.07 -29.17 7.49
N SER A 321 -3.98 -28.88 6.55
CA SER A 321 -4.71 -29.92 5.81
C SER A 321 -4.89 -29.59 4.32
N MET A 322 -4.15 -28.61 3.78
CA MET A 322 -4.28 -28.24 2.37
C MET A 322 -3.64 -29.29 1.48
N ARG A 323 -4.39 -29.74 0.44
CA ARG A 323 -3.92 -30.73 -0.52
C ARG A 323 -3.09 -30.10 -1.60
N ILE A 324 -2.28 -30.94 -2.25
CA ILE A 324 -1.35 -30.52 -3.31
C ILE A 324 -2.07 -29.90 -4.51
N GLU A 325 -3.29 -30.35 -4.83
CA GLU A 325 -4.09 -29.83 -5.93
C GLU A 325 -4.42 -28.35 -5.75
N HIS A 326 -4.81 -27.95 -4.52
CA HIS A 326 -5.04 -26.52 -4.19
C HIS A 326 -3.74 -25.71 -4.25
N LEU A 327 -2.65 -26.25 -3.73
CA LEU A 327 -1.35 -25.57 -3.76
C LEU A 327 -0.85 -25.35 -5.19
N ASN A 328 -1.05 -26.34 -6.06
CA ASN A 328 -0.71 -26.22 -7.49
C ASN A 328 -1.57 -25.17 -8.18
N LYS A 329 -2.86 -25.08 -7.88
CA LYS A 329 -3.71 -24.01 -8.45
C LYS A 329 -3.32 -22.62 -7.94
N VAL A 330 -2.90 -22.51 -6.70
CA VAL A 330 -2.36 -21.23 -6.17
C VAL A 330 -1.05 -20.88 -6.88
N LEU A 331 -0.11 -21.81 -7.04
CA LEU A 331 1.14 -21.57 -7.74
C LEU A 331 0.90 -21.20 -9.22
N GLU A 332 0.00 -21.90 -9.91
CA GLU A 332 -0.40 -21.56 -11.28
C GLU A 332 -0.97 -20.13 -11.37
N ALA A 333 -1.82 -19.76 -10.42
CA ALA A 333 -2.40 -18.42 -10.38
C ALA A 333 -1.35 -17.34 -10.09
N ILE A 334 -0.41 -17.60 -9.18
CA ILE A 334 0.69 -16.68 -8.84
C ILE A 334 1.56 -16.35 -10.05
N ASP A 335 1.78 -17.31 -10.95
CA ASP A 335 2.57 -17.09 -12.17
C ASP A 335 1.85 -16.15 -13.16
N LYS A 336 0.54 -16.16 -13.17
CA LYS A 336 -0.29 -15.40 -14.12
C LYS A 336 -0.69 -14.01 -13.62
N VAL A 337 -0.83 -13.84 -12.28
CA VAL A 337 -1.35 -12.59 -11.70
C VAL A 337 -0.25 -11.58 -11.36
N PRO A 338 -0.56 -10.27 -11.34
CA PRO A 338 0.37 -9.23 -10.93
C PRO A 338 0.89 -9.45 -9.50
N LYS A 339 2.11 -9.01 -9.22
CA LYS A 339 2.75 -9.18 -7.89
C LYS A 339 1.91 -8.63 -6.74
N ASN A 340 1.18 -7.54 -6.95
CA ASN A 340 0.32 -6.94 -5.94
C ASN A 340 -0.99 -7.71 -5.66
N ALA A 341 -1.36 -8.65 -6.52
CA ALA A 341 -2.45 -9.60 -6.28
C ALA A 341 -2.01 -10.86 -5.52
N ARG A 342 -0.69 -11.09 -5.37
CA ARG A 342 -0.16 -12.31 -4.76
C ARG A 342 -0.36 -12.30 -3.25
N PRO A 343 -0.76 -13.42 -2.63
CA PRO A 343 -0.80 -13.55 -1.18
C PRO A 343 0.62 -13.57 -0.58
N THR A 344 0.75 -13.18 0.66
CA THR A 344 1.96 -13.38 1.48
C THR A 344 1.83 -14.60 2.39
N ILE A 345 0.59 -15.01 2.66
CA ILE A 345 0.26 -16.22 3.42
C ILE A 345 -0.82 -16.98 2.66
N ILE A 346 -0.62 -18.29 2.51
CA ILE A 346 -1.65 -19.22 2.07
C ILE A 346 -2.06 -20.05 3.28
N SER A 347 -3.36 -20.15 3.54
CA SER A 347 -3.87 -20.82 4.73
C SER A 347 -5.09 -21.68 4.41
N ASP A 348 -5.32 -22.71 5.21
CA ASP A 348 -6.61 -23.32 5.37
C ASP A 348 -7.40 -22.63 6.49
N LYS A 349 -8.66 -23.01 6.68
CA LYS A 349 -9.53 -22.45 7.72
C LYS A 349 -8.89 -22.56 9.11
N ALA A 350 -8.31 -23.69 9.45
CA ALA A 350 -7.71 -23.94 10.76
C ALA A 350 -6.45 -23.10 11.00
N GLY A 351 -5.58 -23.00 9.99
CA GLY A 351 -4.41 -22.14 10.04
C GLY A 351 -4.76 -20.65 10.17
N TYR A 352 -5.80 -20.21 9.47
CA TYR A 352 -6.27 -18.82 9.54
C TYR A 352 -6.90 -18.49 10.92
N GLU A 353 -7.71 -19.39 11.48
CA GLU A 353 -8.26 -19.25 12.85
C GLU A 353 -7.14 -19.13 13.89
N GLN A 354 -6.06 -19.88 13.70
CA GLN A 354 -4.86 -19.79 14.54
C GLN A 354 -4.14 -18.44 14.41
N LEU A 355 -4.04 -17.89 13.17
CA LEU A 355 -3.44 -16.57 12.93
C LEU A 355 -4.22 -15.45 13.62
N LEU A 356 -5.55 -15.54 13.59
CA LEU A 356 -6.43 -14.52 14.18
C LEU A 356 -6.69 -14.70 15.68
N GLY A 357 -6.42 -15.87 16.25
CA GLY A 357 -6.80 -16.22 17.61
C GLY A 357 -8.32 -16.34 17.85
N LYS A 358 -9.12 -16.46 16.78
CA LYS A 358 -10.58 -16.57 16.84
C LYS A 358 -11.14 -17.49 15.76
N LYS A 359 -12.31 -18.10 16.04
CA LYS A 359 -13.00 -18.97 15.07
C LYS A 359 -13.77 -18.20 14.01
N ILE A 360 -13.81 -18.73 12.79
CA ILE A 360 -14.67 -18.25 11.71
C ILE A 360 -16.10 -18.78 11.95
N THR A 361 -17.07 -17.87 12.08
CA THR A 361 -18.47 -18.19 12.41
C THR A 361 -19.31 -18.65 11.21
N ARG A 362 -18.84 -18.47 9.97
CA ARG A 362 -19.55 -18.95 8.77
C ARG A 362 -19.64 -20.46 8.74
N LYS A 363 -20.80 -21.00 8.35
CA LYS A 363 -20.97 -22.45 8.12
C LYS A 363 -19.93 -22.93 7.11
N SER A 364 -19.30 -24.08 7.36
CA SER A 364 -18.23 -24.61 6.50
C SER A 364 -18.69 -24.85 5.06
N SER A 365 -19.95 -25.23 4.87
CA SER A 365 -20.54 -25.48 3.53
C SER A 365 -20.74 -24.23 2.65
N GLU A 366 -20.71 -23.04 3.24
CA GLU A 366 -20.90 -21.75 2.55
C GLU A 366 -19.58 -21.04 2.23
N PHE A 367 -18.47 -21.58 2.74
CA PHE A 367 -17.17 -20.94 2.65
C PHE A 367 -16.28 -21.75 1.72
N GLN A 368 -16.00 -21.23 0.52
CA GLN A 368 -15.10 -21.86 -0.47
C GLN A 368 -13.68 -21.33 -0.37
N GLY A 369 -13.53 -20.02 -0.28
CA GLY A 369 -12.29 -19.29 -0.13
C GLY A 369 -12.54 -17.91 0.48
N MET A 370 -11.48 -17.25 0.87
CA MET A 370 -11.51 -15.88 1.41
C MET A 370 -10.15 -15.25 1.25
N ALA A 371 -10.15 -14.01 0.83
CA ALA A 371 -8.96 -13.16 0.83
C ALA A 371 -9.09 -12.06 1.87
N GLN A 372 -8.06 -11.87 2.67
CA GLN A 372 -8.04 -10.79 3.64
C GLN A 372 -6.64 -10.19 3.78
N LYS A 373 -6.62 -8.90 4.06
CA LYS A 373 -5.44 -8.21 4.57
C LYS A 373 -5.57 -8.19 6.09
N ILE A 374 -4.67 -8.88 6.78
CA ILE A 374 -4.65 -8.95 8.24
C ILE A 374 -3.40 -8.29 8.80
N GLU A 375 -3.51 -7.73 9.98
CA GLU A 375 -2.37 -7.21 10.72
C GLU A 375 -1.82 -8.34 11.62
N VAL A 376 -0.58 -8.73 11.39
CA VAL A 376 0.10 -9.78 12.17
C VAL A 376 1.27 -9.16 12.92
N PHE A 377 1.35 -9.41 14.22
CA PHE A 377 2.49 -8.97 15.01
C PHE A 377 3.72 -9.83 14.70
N ASP A 378 4.75 -9.20 14.13
CA ASP A 378 6.03 -9.83 13.86
C ASP A 378 6.95 -9.68 15.08
N ARG A 379 7.18 -10.80 15.78
CA ARG A 379 8.04 -10.82 16.99
C ARG A 379 9.49 -10.49 16.68
N ALA A 380 9.99 -10.77 15.48
CA ALA A 380 11.38 -10.53 15.11
C ALA A 380 11.66 -9.04 14.91
N SER A 381 10.72 -8.31 14.33
CA SER A 381 10.83 -6.85 14.12
C SER A 381 10.10 -6.01 15.17
N LEU A 382 9.44 -6.65 16.15
CA LEU A 382 8.58 -6.01 17.17
C LEU A 382 7.59 -5.01 16.55
N SER A 383 7.05 -5.34 15.37
CA SER A 383 6.16 -4.48 14.60
C SER A 383 4.99 -5.27 14.04
N TYR A 384 3.90 -4.57 13.74
CA TYR A 384 2.79 -5.16 13.00
C TYR A 384 3.06 -5.08 11.50
N LYS A 385 2.84 -6.20 10.81
CA LYS A 385 2.90 -6.30 9.35
C LYS A 385 1.53 -6.63 8.79
N PHE A 386 1.20 -6.00 7.65
CA PHE A 386 0.03 -6.41 6.90
C PHE A 386 0.38 -7.60 6.03
N GLU A 387 -0.34 -8.67 6.26
CA GLU A 387 -0.23 -9.88 5.47
C GLU A 387 -1.47 -10.04 4.59
N LYS A 388 -1.23 -10.40 3.35
CA LYS A 388 -2.27 -10.77 2.40
C LYS A 388 -2.53 -12.25 2.51
N VAL A 389 -3.61 -12.62 3.15
CA VAL A 389 -3.93 -14.02 3.41
C VAL A 389 -4.94 -14.52 2.40
N LEU A 390 -4.56 -15.55 1.69
CA LEU A 390 -5.46 -16.36 0.87
C LEU A 390 -5.86 -17.61 1.67
N VAL A 391 -7.13 -17.74 1.97
CA VAL A 391 -7.68 -18.87 2.71
C VAL A 391 -8.50 -19.74 1.77
N ILE A 392 -8.21 -21.03 1.72
CA ILE A 392 -8.98 -22.03 0.98
C ILE A 392 -9.58 -23.03 1.94
N ASN A 393 -10.88 -23.30 1.81
CA ASN A 393 -11.56 -24.27 2.66
C ASN A 393 -11.29 -25.71 2.18
N SER A 394 -10.05 -26.14 2.27
CA SER A 394 -9.58 -27.47 1.84
C SER A 394 -10.09 -28.62 2.73
N ARG A 395 -10.74 -28.31 3.84
CA ARG A 395 -11.40 -29.34 4.67
C ARG A 395 -12.72 -29.80 4.06
N GLU A 396 -13.51 -28.84 3.56
CA GLU A 396 -14.82 -29.11 2.92
C GLU A 396 -14.63 -29.52 1.45
N PHE A 397 -13.73 -28.83 0.76
CA PHE A 397 -13.43 -29.06 -0.66
C PHE A 397 -12.02 -29.63 -0.79
N LYS A 398 -11.90 -30.92 -1.08
CA LYS A 398 -10.62 -31.61 -1.14
C LYS A 398 -9.82 -31.23 -2.40
N THR A 399 -10.51 -30.90 -3.48
CA THR A 399 -9.91 -30.50 -4.74
C THR A 399 -10.53 -29.22 -5.29
N PRO A 400 -9.80 -28.46 -6.17
CA PRO A 400 -10.38 -27.33 -6.87
C PRO A 400 -11.61 -27.70 -7.71
N LEU A 401 -11.66 -28.91 -8.22
CA LEU A 401 -12.79 -29.40 -9.04
C LEU A 401 -14.08 -29.53 -8.21
N GLU A 402 -14.01 -30.00 -6.97
CA GLU A 402 -15.17 -30.07 -6.07
C GLU A 402 -15.80 -28.68 -5.84
N ILE A 403 -14.98 -27.62 -5.82
CA ILE A 403 -15.48 -26.23 -5.73
C ILE A 403 -16.28 -25.87 -6.99
N VAL A 404 -15.78 -26.26 -8.18
CA VAL A 404 -16.47 -26.01 -9.46
C VAL A 404 -17.81 -26.75 -9.51
N GLU A 405 -17.84 -28.02 -9.13
CA GLU A 405 -19.06 -28.81 -9.09
C GLU A 405 -20.11 -28.19 -8.15
N LYS A 406 -19.66 -27.71 -6.98
CA LYS A 406 -20.53 -27.01 -6.04
C LYS A 406 -21.09 -25.72 -6.62
N LYS A 407 -20.27 -24.93 -7.33
CA LYS A 407 -20.70 -23.69 -8.00
C LYS A 407 -21.74 -23.99 -9.10
N LYS A 408 -21.51 -25.02 -9.92
CA LYS A 408 -22.45 -25.45 -10.96
C LYS A 408 -23.77 -25.87 -10.38
N ALA A 409 -23.76 -26.78 -9.39
CA ALA A 409 -24.96 -27.23 -8.71
C ALA A 409 -25.74 -26.08 -8.05
N TYR A 410 -25.02 -25.10 -7.47
CA TYR A 410 -25.67 -23.91 -6.90
C TYR A 410 -26.28 -23.02 -8.00
N ASN A 411 -25.61 -22.82 -9.13
CA ASN A 411 -26.14 -22.05 -10.24
C ASN A 411 -27.39 -22.71 -10.85
N GLU A 412 -27.39 -24.04 -10.99
CA GLU A 412 -28.57 -24.79 -11.43
C GLU A 412 -29.75 -24.65 -10.45
N TYR A 413 -29.49 -24.74 -9.16
CA TYR A 413 -30.50 -24.49 -8.11
C TYR A 413 -30.99 -23.04 -8.17
N TYR A 414 -30.06 -22.07 -8.27
CA TYR A 414 -30.39 -20.66 -8.26
C TYR A 414 -31.22 -20.25 -9.48
N ALA A 415 -30.91 -20.80 -10.65
CA ALA A 415 -31.67 -20.57 -11.88
C ALA A 415 -33.15 -20.99 -11.74
N LYS A 416 -33.44 -22.06 -10.99
CA LYS A 416 -34.83 -22.52 -10.76
C LYS A 416 -35.63 -21.57 -9.89
N ILE A 417 -35.00 -20.85 -8.96
CA ILE A 417 -35.69 -19.94 -8.00
C ILE A 417 -35.60 -18.47 -8.40
N LYS A 418 -34.84 -18.13 -9.42
CA LYS A 418 -34.55 -16.76 -9.85
C LYS A 418 -34.59 -16.60 -11.39
N ASP A 419 -35.61 -17.17 -12.01
CA ASP A 419 -35.95 -16.99 -13.43
C ASP A 419 -34.74 -17.14 -14.39
N GLY A 420 -34.00 -18.25 -14.25
CA GLY A 420 -32.84 -18.55 -15.09
C GLY A 420 -31.57 -17.76 -14.80
N LYS A 421 -31.51 -17.01 -13.68
CA LYS A 421 -30.31 -16.30 -13.28
C LYS A 421 -29.26 -17.22 -12.70
N LYS A 422 -28.00 -16.84 -12.89
CA LYS A 422 -26.87 -17.48 -12.22
C LYS A 422 -26.43 -16.66 -10.99
N TRP A 423 -25.86 -17.33 -10.00
CA TRP A 423 -25.19 -16.66 -8.90
C TRP A 423 -23.72 -16.42 -9.21
N TYR A 424 -22.95 -17.49 -9.52
CA TYR A 424 -21.53 -17.39 -9.87
C TYR A 424 -21.34 -17.16 -11.37
N PHE A 425 -20.44 -16.24 -11.74
CA PHE A 425 -20.05 -16.04 -13.13
C PHE A 425 -19.04 -17.09 -13.59
N ASN A 426 -18.02 -17.39 -12.76
CA ASN A 426 -16.92 -18.29 -13.10
C ASN A 426 -17.15 -19.73 -12.57
N GLU A 427 -17.14 -20.69 -13.48
CA GLU A 427 -17.31 -22.12 -13.21
C GLU A 427 -16.14 -22.96 -13.74
N PHE A 428 -14.93 -22.41 -13.79
CA PHE A 428 -13.73 -23.15 -14.20
C PHE A 428 -12.88 -23.57 -13.00
N GLU A 429 -12.03 -24.61 -13.19
CA GLU A 429 -11.15 -25.11 -12.15
C GLU A 429 -10.11 -24.05 -11.72
N GLY A 430 -10.05 -23.74 -10.45
CA GLY A 430 -9.23 -22.67 -9.91
C GLY A 430 -9.91 -21.30 -9.84
N SER A 431 -11.16 -21.15 -10.35
CA SER A 431 -11.87 -19.87 -10.35
C SER A 431 -11.89 -19.17 -8.99
N THR A 432 -12.08 -19.92 -7.89
CA THR A 432 -12.06 -19.36 -6.53
C THR A 432 -10.67 -18.81 -6.14
N HIS A 433 -9.59 -19.48 -6.54
CA HIS A 433 -8.23 -19.02 -6.24
C HIS A 433 -7.92 -17.68 -6.91
N TYR A 434 -8.28 -17.53 -8.19
CA TYR A 434 -8.14 -16.27 -8.92
C TYR A 434 -9.09 -15.20 -8.41
N HIS A 435 -10.32 -15.55 -8.05
CA HIS A 435 -11.32 -14.64 -7.47
C HIS A 435 -10.78 -14.01 -6.17
N GLU A 436 -10.31 -14.84 -5.25
CA GLU A 436 -9.75 -14.35 -3.99
C GLU A 436 -8.47 -13.50 -4.19
N MET A 437 -7.65 -13.82 -5.19
CA MET A 437 -6.52 -12.96 -5.57
C MET A 437 -6.99 -11.62 -6.15
N GLY A 438 -8.13 -11.58 -6.82
CA GLY A 438 -8.79 -10.35 -7.25
C GLY A 438 -9.09 -9.42 -6.07
N HIS A 439 -9.61 -9.95 -4.98
CA HIS A 439 -9.82 -9.18 -3.74
C HIS A 439 -8.51 -8.67 -3.12
N LEU A 440 -7.41 -9.41 -3.24
CA LEU A 440 -6.09 -8.93 -2.78
C LEU A 440 -5.55 -7.80 -3.67
N TYR A 441 -5.93 -7.78 -4.95
CA TYR A 441 -5.57 -6.71 -5.88
C TYR A 441 -6.44 -5.47 -5.70
N ASP A 442 -7.76 -5.65 -5.47
CA ASP A 442 -8.74 -4.57 -5.41
C ASP A 442 -8.43 -3.61 -4.26
N ILE A 443 -7.73 -2.54 -4.59
CA ILE A 443 -7.33 -1.50 -3.63
C ILE A 443 -8.21 -0.26 -3.76
N ASN A 444 -9.02 -0.10 -4.82
CA ASN A 444 -9.94 1.04 -5.02
C ASN A 444 -10.60 1.01 -6.42
N VAL A 445 -10.58 -0.11 -7.10
CA VAL A 445 -11.21 -0.23 -8.43
C VAL A 445 -12.72 -0.31 -8.28
N SER A 446 -13.17 -1.09 -7.30
CA SER A 446 -14.58 -1.37 -7.02
C SER A 446 -15.42 -0.13 -6.70
N ASN A 447 -14.80 0.94 -6.23
CA ASN A 447 -15.47 2.20 -5.86
C ASN A 447 -15.45 3.27 -6.97
N LYS A 448 -14.87 2.98 -8.14
CA LYS A 448 -14.85 3.94 -9.25
C LYS A 448 -16.20 3.98 -9.98
N ALA A 449 -16.71 5.17 -10.23
CA ALA A 449 -17.98 5.36 -10.96
C ALA A 449 -17.96 4.62 -12.31
N GLU A 450 -16.85 4.71 -13.06
CA GLU A 450 -16.66 3.99 -14.33
C GLU A 450 -16.82 2.48 -14.15
N TRP A 451 -16.24 1.88 -13.08
CA TRP A 451 -16.38 0.46 -12.79
C TRP A 451 -17.82 0.07 -12.44
N ILE A 452 -18.50 0.87 -11.63
CA ILE A 452 -19.89 0.64 -11.24
C ILE A 452 -20.81 0.67 -12.46
N GLU A 453 -20.61 1.59 -13.39
CA GLU A 453 -21.38 1.69 -14.63
C GLU A 453 -21.17 0.46 -15.50
N LEU A 454 -19.90 0.06 -15.74
CA LEU A 454 -19.54 -1.11 -16.52
C LEU A 454 -20.10 -2.42 -15.92
N THR A 455 -20.05 -2.57 -14.59
CA THR A 455 -20.58 -3.78 -13.92
C THR A 455 -22.10 -3.83 -13.94
N ASN A 456 -22.81 -2.71 -13.85
CA ASN A 456 -24.27 -2.67 -13.99
C ASN A 456 -24.71 -3.09 -15.40
N ARG A 457 -23.96 -2.70 -16.44
CA ARG A 457 -24.18 -3.15 -17.79
C ARG A 457 -23.89 -4.65 -17.92
N TRP A 458 -22.75 -5.11 -17.41
CA TRP A 458 -22.35 -6.52 -17.43
C TRP A 458 -23.34 -7.43 -16.70
N HIS A 459 -23.86 -6.99 -15.54
CA HIS A 459 -24.90 -7.71 -14.81
C HIS A 459 -26.16 -7.95 -15.68
N LYS A 460 -26.61 -6.95 -16.40
CA LYS A 460 -27.78 -7.06 -17.29
C LYS A 460 -27.54 -8.02 -18.45
N GLU A 461 -26.34 -8.02 -19.01
CA GLU A 461 -25.96 -8.86 -20.14
C GLU A 461 -25.67 -10.32 -19.72
N SER A 462 -25.03 -10.54 -18.57
CA SER A 462 -24.60 -11.86 -18.09
C SER A 462 -25.66 -12.64 -17.32
N ASN A 463 -26.73 -11.98 -16.89
CA ASN A 463 -27.77 -12.56 -16.03
C ASN A 463 -27.21 -13.20 -14.71
N THR A 464 -26.14 -12.63 -14.15
CA THR A 464 -25.42 -13.15 -12.97
C THR A 464 -25.55 -12.21 -11.79
N ASP A 465 -26.14 -12.69 -10.68
CA ASP A 465 -26.45 -11.82 -9.54
C ASP A 465 -25.24 -11.48 -8.66
N MET A 466 -24.18 -12.29 -8.64
CA MET A 466 -22.96 -12.00 -7.88
C MET A 466 -22.25 -10.71 -8.32
N ILE A 467 -22.41 -10.32 -9.59
CA ILE A 467 -21.84 -9.09 -10.14
C ILE A 467 -22.78 -7.89 -10.08
N LYS A 468 -23.97 -8.05 -9.48
CA LYS A 468 -24.97 -6.98 -9.35
C LYS A 468 -24.52 -5.94 -8.35
N VAL A 469 -24.31 -4.70 -8.81
CA VAL A 469 -24.11 -3.54 -7.95
C VAL A 469 -25.42 -2.83 -7.73
N THR A 470 -25.95 -2.83 -6.52
CA THR A 470 -27.16 -2.09 -6.18
C THR A 470 -26.86 -0.60 -6.06
N SER A 471 -27.65 0.25 -6.72
CA SER A 471 -27.58 1.70 -6.58
C SER A 471 -27.87 2.09 -5.12
N GLY A 472 -26.89 2.68 -4.46
CA GLY A 472 -26.95 3.09 -3.04
C GLY A 472 -26.10 2.24 -2.09
N ASP A 473 -25.52 1.14 -2.54
CA ASP A 473 -24.59 0.35 -1.73
C ASP A 473 -23.16 0.93 -1.83
N PHE A 474 -22.94 2.08 -1.21
CA PHE A 474 -21.61 2.67 -1.05
C PHE A 474 -20.67 1.82 -0.18
N SER A 475 -21.09 0.65 0.29
CA SER A 475 -20.26 -0.26 1.10
C SER A 475 -19.18 -0.98 0.29
N GLY A 476 -19.18 -0.85 -1.04
CA GLY A 476 -18.16 -1.41 -1.93
C GLY A 476 -18.15 -2.93 -2.06
N LYS A 477 -19.03 -3.65 -1.37
CA LYS A 477 -19.02 -5.12 -1.36
C LYS A 477 -19.33 -5.73 -2.72
N ASN A 478 -20.38 -5.26 -3.38
CA ASN A 478 -20.81 -5.84 -4.66
C ASN A 478 -19.88 -5.45 -5.82
N GLY A 479 -19.31 -4.23 -5.79
CA GLY A 479 -18.31 -3.80 -6.77
C GLY A 479 -17.00 -4.61 -6.65
N SER A 480 -16.61 -4.98 -5.44
CA SER A 480 -15.45 -5.82 -5.16
C SER A 480 -15.65 -7.27 -5.61
N GLU A 481 -16.85 -7.85 -5.41
CA GLU A 481 -17.19 -9.18 -5.91
C GLU A 481 -17.18 -9.21 -7.45
N ALA A 482 -17.79 -8.20 -8.09
CA ALA A 482 -17.76 -8.08 -9.55
C ALA A 482 -16.32 -7.95 -10.09
N PHE A 483 -15.47 -7.20 -9.39
CA PHE A 483 -14.07 -7.09 -9.76
C PHE A 483 -13.33 -8.43 -9.61
N ALA A 484 -13.54 -9.15 -8.53
CA ALA A 484 -12.94 -10.45 -8.28
C ALA A 484 -13.37 -11.49 -9.32
N GLU A 485 -14.63 -11.51 -9.73
CA GLU A 485 -15.14 -12.36 -10.82
C GLU A 485 -14.50 -11.99 -12.17
N ALA A 486 -14.41 -10.69 -12.49
CA ALA A 486 -13.76 -10.23 -13.71
C ALA A 486 -12.26 -10.57 -13.74
N PHE A 487 -11.57 -10.38 -12.61
CA PHE A 487 -10.17 -10.74 -12.43
C PHE A 487 -9.93 -12.25 -12.62
N ALA A 488 -10.81 -13.08 -12.06
CA ALA A 488 -10.74 -14.53 -12.21
C ALA A 488 -10.88 -14.95 -13.67
N ALA A 489 -11.86 -14.41 -14.41
CA ALA A 489 -12.04 -14.71 -15.82
C ALA A 489 -10.87 -14.18 -16.68
N TYR A 490 -10.33 -13.00 -16.32
CA TYR A 490 -9.24 -12.36 -17.05
C TYR A 490 -7.94 -13.19 -16.99
N TYR A 491 -7.51 -13.60 -15.81
CA TYR A 491 -6.24 -14.33 -15.61
C TYR A 491 -6.42 -15.86 -15.64
N GLY A 492 -7.53 -16.36 -15.14
CA GLY A 492 -7.75 -17.80 -14.97
C GLY A 492 -8.40 -18.49 -16.14
N ASN A 493 -9.17 -17.76 -16.96
CA ASN A 493 -9.97 -18.34 -18.08
C ASN A 493 -9.74 -17.61 -19.42
N ASN A 494 -8.57 -17.05 -19.65
CA ASN A 494 -8.20 -16.38 -20.90
C ASN A 494 -9.25 -15.36 -21.39
N LYS A 495 -9.87 -14.62 -20.46
CA LYS A 495 -10.92 -13.61 -20.70
C LYS A 495 -12.23 -14.18 -21.26
N ILE A 496 -12.40 -15.51 -21.28
CA ILE A 496 -13.62 -16.15 -21.80
C ILE A 496 -14.85 -15.69 -21.01
N GLY A 497 -15.87 -15.25 -21.73
CA GLY A 497 -17.14 -14.78 -21.16
C GLY A 497 -17.14 -13.32 -20.70
N LEU A 498 -15.99 -12.64 -20.66
CA LEU A 498 -15.94 -11.22 -20.37
C LEU A 498 -16.34 -10.38 -21.59
N PRO A 499 -17.23 -9.38 -21.43
CA PRO A 499 -17.50 -8.42 -22.49
C PRO A 499 -16.26 -7.58 -22.84
N ASN A 500 -16.12 -7.17 -24.09
CA ASN A 500 -14.96 -6.41 -24.57
C ASN A 500 -14.72 -5.11 -23.77
N TYR A 501 -15.76 -4.43 -23.32
CA TYR A 501 -15.62 -3.22 -22.53
C TYR A 501 -15.07 -3.49 -21.12
N ILE A 502 -15.38 -4.65 -20.51
CA ILE A 502 -14.74 -5.10 -19.26
C ILE A 502 -13.27 -5.44 -19.51
N VAL A 503 -12.98 -6.18 -20.59
CA VAL A 503 -11.59 -6.52 -20.96
C VAL A 503 -10.76 -5.26 -21.17
N SER A 504 -11.28 -4.29 -21.94
CA SER A 504 -10.59 -3.02 -22.22
C SER A 504 -10.32 -2.22 -20.93
N TYR A 505 -11.27 -2.23 -20.00
CA TYR A 505 -11.08 -1.59 -18.69
C TYR A 505 -9.99 -2.28 -17.88
N LEU A 506 -10.03 -3.62 -17.81
CA LEU A 506 -9.01 -4.41 -17.10
C LEU A 506 -7.63 -4.27 -17.76
N ASP A 507 -7.53 -4.26 -19.07
CA ASP A 507 -6.26 -3.99 -19.81
C ASP A 507 -5.65 -2.64 -19.44
N LYS A 508 -6.48 -1.66 -19.12
CA LYS A 508 -6.05 -0.30 -18.70
C LYS A 508 -5.49 -0.27 -17.27
N ILE A 509 -6.06 -1.07 -16.36
CA ILE A 509 -5.76 -0.98 -14.93
C ILE A 509 -4.83 -2.09 -14.40
N LEU A 510 -4.73 -3.22 -15.10
CA LEU A 510 -3.95 -4.40 -14.70
C LEU A 510 -2.54 -4.44 -15.33
N LYS A 511 -2.16 -3.43 -16.10
CA LYS A 511 -0.83 -3.28 -16.70
C LYS A 511 0.27 -2.93 -15.72
#